data_8fe83a678abab489c5486387ec1de19a
#
_entry.id   8fe83a678abab489c5486387ec1de19a
#
_cell.length_a   1.000
_cell.length_b   1.000
_cell.length_c   1.000
_cell.angle_alpha   90.00
_cell.angle_beta   90.00
_cell.angle_gamma   90.00
#
_symmetry.space_group_name_H-M   'P 1'
#
loop_
_entity.id
_entity.type
_entity.pdbx_description
1 polymer ?
#
loop_
_entity_poly.entity_id
_entity_poly.type
_entity_poly.pdbx_seq_one_letter_code
_entity_poly.pdbx_strand_id
1 'polypeptide(L)'
;MLACFLPLVLIVLCFPKSSAPARINTGLSLFTVALLVVPVMDAVYVKGVPGLYGAFDVTVAATVLCGVADALVQGGVIGFAGELPARYMQAVVAGTATSGVLVSVLRVITKGVYPQDADGLRKSAILYFVVSIVVMIICIVCYNVADKLPVVIHYKNIKKRAQKAEEDGGMSGSAWRTTLWSIVGRVKWHGIGIALIYAITLSIFPGYITEDVHSEALKDWYPIMLISAYNVFDLVGKSLPAFYFLENANIAVAGSFVRLLFYPLFYGCLHGPSFFRTEIPVTILTCLLGLTNGYLTCILMTLAPKAVPIQHSETAGIVIVLFLVAGLVVGSFVAWFWL
;
A
#
# COMPACT_ATOMS: atom_id res chain seq x y z
N MET A 1 -3.36 10.61 -1.33
CA MET A 1 -2.26 10.46 -0.35
C MET A 1 -2.46 11.35 0.90
N LEU A 2 -2.60 12.67 0.79
CA LEU A 2 -2.84 13.54 1.96
C LEU A 2 -4.09 13.17 2.76
N ALA A 3 -5.18 12.79 2.09
CA ALA A 3 -6.42 12.31 2.73
C ALA A 3 -6.25 11.02 3.54
N CYS A 4 -5.21 10.24 3.28
CA CYS A 4 -4.83 9.06 4.07
C CYS A 4 -3.86 9.44 5.21
N PHE A 5 -2.92 10.36 4.96
CA PHE A 5 -1.90 10.75 5.93
C PHE A 5 -2.48 11.39 7.19
N LEU A 6 -3.39 12.36 7.03
CA LEU A 6 -3.98 13.08 8.16
C LEU A 6 -4.75 12.19 9.13
N PRO A 7 -5.67 11.29 8.68
CA PRO A 7 -6.35 10.37 9.59
C PRO A 7 -5.40 9.41 10.31
N LEU A 8 -4.34 8.93 9.65
CA LEU A 8 -3.32 8.09 10.30
C LEU A 8 -2.61 8.82 11.44
N VAL A 9 -2.23 10.08 11.22
CA VAL A 9 -1.64 10.92 12.28
C VAL A 9 -2.61 11.08 13.45
N LEU A 10 -3.89 11.35 13.16
CA LEU A 10 -4.92 11.48 14.19
C LEU A 10 -5.13 10.16 14.97
N ILE A 11 -5.13 9.01 14.30
CA ILE A 11 -5.23 7.70 14.97
C ILE A 11 -4.08 7.50 15.96
N VAL A 12 -2.85 7.79 15.54
CA VAL A 12 -1.66 7.62 16.39
C VAL A 12 -1.66 8.58 17.58
N LEU A 13 -2.05 9.83 17.37
CA LEU A 13 -1.97 10.88 18.39
C LEU A 13 -3.17 10.91 19.34
N CYS A 14 -4.39 10.72 18.81
CA CYS A 14 -5.63 11.01 19.55
C CYS A 14 -6.41 9.77 19.96
N PHE A 15 -6.23 8.62 19.30
CA PHE A 15 -7.06 7.43 19.52
C PHE A 15 -6.27 6.16 19.86
N PRO A 16 -5.36 6.20 20.85
CA PRO A 16 -4.56 5.01 21.22
C PRO A 16 -5.40 3.84 21.74
N LYS A 17 -6.63 4.09 22.21
CA LYS A 17 -7.52 3.08 22.82
C LYS A 17 -8.64 2.58 21.89
N SER A 18 -8.72 3.05 20.62
CA SER A 18 -9.76 2.57 19.71
C SER A 18 -9.49 1.12 19.29
N SER A 19 -10.53 0.28 19.25
CA SER A 19 -10.36 -1.13 18.92
C SER A 19 -10.00 -1.34 17.44
N ALA A 20 -8.99 -2.17 17.16
CA ALA A 20 -8.59 -2.51 15.79
C ALA A 20 -9.75 -3.07 14.94
N PRO A 21 -10.62 -3.99 15.46
CA PRO A 21 -11.76 -4.47 14.70
C PRO A 21 -12.76 -3.38 14.28
N ALA A 22 -13.02 -2.41 15.15
CA ALA A 22 -13.91 -1.30 14.80
C ALA A 22 -13.31 -0.45 13.68
N ARG A 23 -12.02 -0.09 13.76
CA ARG A 23 -11.34 0.68 12.72
C ARG A 23 -11.36 -0.03 11.37
N ILE A 24 -11.01 -1.31 11.34
CA ILE A 24 -10.94 -2.11 10.11
C ILE A 24 -12.32 -2.24 9.48
N ASN A 25 -13.35 -2.65 10.24
CA ASN A 25 -14.68 -2.80 9.70
C ASN A 25 -15.29 -1.47 9.23
N THR A 26 -15.10 -0.38 9.98
CA THR A 26 -15.54 0.95 9.56
C THR A 26 -14.82 1.38 8.28
N GLY A 27 -13.50 1.18 8.19
CA GLY A 27 -12.72 1.52 7.01
C GLY A 27 -13.15 0.72 5.78
N LEU A 28 -13.33 -0.61 5.89
CA LEU A 28 -13.81 -1.46 4.80
C LEU A 28 -15.22 -1.06 4.33
N SER A 29 -16.12 -0.71 5.27
CA SER A 29 -17.47 -0.24 4.94
C SER A 29 -17.42 1.11 4.21
N LEU A 30 -16.62 2.06 4.68
CA LEU A 30 -16.42 3.35 4.01
C LEU A 30 -15.82 3.18 2.61
N PHE A 31 -14.86 2.28 2.44
CA PHE A 31 -14.32 1.94 1.13
C PHE A 31 -15.40 1.42 0.18
N THR A 32 -16.23 0.48 0.67
CA THR A 32 -17.31 -0.08 -0.13
C THR A 32 -18.30 1.01 -0.57
N VAL A 33 -18.68 1.91 0.35
CA VAL A 33 -19.56 3.05 0.03
C VAL A 33 -18.90 3.97 -1.01
N ALA A 34 -17.64 4.33 -0.83
CA ALA A 34 -16.93 5.21 -1.76
C ALA A 34 -16.81 4.59 -3.18
N LEU A 35 -16.56 3.28 -3.26
CA LEU A 35 -16.52 2.56 -4.54
C LEU A 35 -17.89 2.47 -5.22
N LEU A 36 -19.00 2.39 -4.44
CA LEU A 36 -20.36 2.37 -4.98
C LEU A 36 -20.78 3.73 -5.56
N VAL A 37 -20.26 4.83 -5.06
CA VAL A 37 -20.63 6.18 -5.51
C VAL A 37 -20.44 6.35 -7.01
N VAL A 38 -19.30 5.92 -7.57
CA VAL A 38 -18.97 6.14 -8.98
C VAL A 38 -19.92 5.41 -9.94
N PRO A 39 -20.15 4.07 -9.83
CA PRO A 39 -21.08 3.37 -10.70
C PRO A 39 -22.53 3.84 -10.52
N VAL A 40 -22.95 4.21 -9.31
CA VAL A 40 -24.30 4.74 -9.06
C VAL A 40 -24.45 6.12 -9.72
N MET A 41 -23.46 7.00 -9.58
CA MET A 41 -23.46 8.31 -10.26
C MET A 41 -23.49 8.16 -11.79
N ASP A 42 -22.75 7.20 -12.33
CA ASP A 42 -22.77 6.93 -13.77
C ASP A 42 -24.15 6.45 -14.23
N ALA A 43 -24.78 5.54 -13.50
CA ALA A 43 -26.09 4.98 -13.87
C ALA A 43 -27.23 5.99 -13.72
N VAL A 44 -27.21 6.84 -12.68
CA VAL A 44 -28.34 7.71 -12.34
C VAL A 44 -28.21 9.10 -12.97
N TYR A 45 -27.03 9.70 -12.91
CA TYR A 45 -26.82 11.10 -13.25
C TYR A 45 -26.09 11.30 -14.58
N VAL A 46 -24.94 10.65 -14.77
CA VAL A 46 -24.08 10.89 -15.97
C VAL A 46 -24.72 10.30 -17.23
N LYS A 47 -25.21 9.08 -17.17
CA LYS A 47 -25.87 8.37 -18.29
C LYS A 47 -25.14 8.47 -19.64
N GLY A 48 -23.81 8.61 -19.59
CA GLY A 48 -22.97 8.76 -20.77
C GLY A 48 -22.86 10.18 -21.33
N VAL A 49 -23.43 11.21 -20.68
CA VAL A 49 -23.31 12.62 -21.09
C VAL A 49 -22.01 13.20 -20.56
N PRO A 50 -21.08 13.68 -21.41
CA PRO A 50 -19.84 14.31 -20.95
C PRO A 50 -20.08 15.72 -20.40
N GLY A 51 -19.18 16.20 -19.54
CA GLY A 51 -19.10 17.61 -19.12
C GLY A 51 -19.95 18.01 -17.91
N LEU A 52 -20.40 17.06 -17.12
CA LEU A 52 -21.17 17.34 -15.90
C LEU A 52 -20.24 17.61 -14.69
N TYR A 53 -20.03 18.88 -14.35
CA TYR A 53 -19.15 19.29 -13.23
C TYR A 53 -19.57 18.70 -11.88
N GLY A 54 -20.87 18.55 -11.61
CA GLY A 54 -21.35 17.94 -10.36
C GLY A 54 -20.92 16.47 -10.19
N ALA A 55 -20.77 15.72 -11.27
CA ALA A 55 -20.22 14.36 -11.23
C ALA A 55 -18.73 14.35 -10.85
N PHE A 56 -17.97 15.34 -11.31
CA PHE A 56 -16.56 15.51 -10.96
C PHE A 56 -16.40 15.78 -9.45
N ASP A 57 -17.15 16.74 -8.90
CA ASP A 57 -17.07 17.09 -7.48
C ASP A 57 -17.39 15.90 -6.58
N VAL A 58 -18.43 15.11 -6.92
CA VAL A 58 -18.80 13.89 -6.18
C VAL A 58 -17.70 12.83 -6.27
N THR A 59 -17.07 12.67 -7.43
CA THR A 59 -15.95 11.73 -7.61
C THR A 59 -14.73 12.14 -6.79
N VAL A 60 -14.42 13.44 -6.73
CA VAL A 60 -13.36 13.98 -5.86
C VAL A 60 -13.67 13.69 -4.39
N ALA A 61 -14.90 13.96 -3.95
CA ALA A 61 -15.31 13.67 -2.57
C ALA A 61 -15.22 12.15 -2.25
N ALA A 62 -15.63 11.28 -3.17
CA ALA A 62 -15.49 9.84 -3.03
C ALA A 62 -14.02 9.41 -2.93
N THR A 63 -13.12 10.05 -3.70
CA THR A 63 -11.67 9.79 -3.65
C THR A 63 -11.06 10.19 -2.29
N VAL A 64 -11.50 11.33 -1.74
CA VAL A 64 -11.09 11.75 -0.38
C VAL A 64 -11.58 10.74 0.66
N LEU A 65 -12.82 10.27 0.54
CA LEU A 65 -13.39 9.25 1.43
C LEU A 65 -12.62 7.93 1.34
N CYS A 66 -12.21 7.52 0.13
CA CYS A 66 -11.31 6.38 -0.06
C CYS A 66 -9.98 6.55 0.71
N GLY A 67 -9.40 7.74 0.68
CA GLY A 67 -8.15 8.02 1.42
C GLY A 67 -8.32 7.89 2.94
N VAL A 68 -9.46 8.35 3.50
CA VAL A 68 -9.78 8.17 4.92
C VAL A 68 -10.00 6.69 5.25
N ALA A 69 -10.74 5.98 4.39
CA ALA A 69 -10.99 4.55 4.54
C ALA A 69 -9.69 3.74 4.50
N ASP A 70 -8.77 4.08 3.59
CA ASP A 70 -7.45 3.45 3.47
C ASP A 70 -6.63 3.62 4.76
N ALA A 71 -6.62 4.81 5.35
CA ALA A 71 -5.95 5.05 6.64
C ALA A 71 -6.45 4.12 7.75
N LEU A 72 -7.76 3.93 7.84
CA LEU A 72 -8.38 3.07 8.85
C LEU A 72 -8.07 1.59 8.59
N VAL A 73 -8.17 1.14 7.35
CA VAL A 73 -7.94 -0.26 6.97
C VAL A 73 -6.45 -0.59 7.05
N GLN A 74 -5.59 0.17 6.37
CA GLN A 74 -4.17 -0.14 6.28
C GLN A 74 -3.49 -0.03 7.64
N GLY A 75 -3.74 1.07 8.37
CA GLY A 75 -3.25 1.23 9.74
C GLY A 75 -3.79 0.16 10.69
N GLY A 76 -5.08 -0.18 10.56
CA GLY A 76 -5.72 -1.21 11.37
C GLY A 76 -5.18 -2.61 11.10
N VAL A 77 -5.09 -3.03 9.84
CA VAL A 77 -4.66 -4.39 9.44
C VAL A 77 -3.18 -4.60 9.70
N ILE A 78 -2.31 -3.64 9.37
CA ILE A 78 -0.87 -3.74 9.64
C ILE A 78 -0.59 -3.67 11.15
N GLY A 79 -1.29 -2.80 11.88
CA GLY A 79 -1.21 -2.77 13.34
C GLY A 79 -1.61 -4.10 13.96
N PHE A 80 -2.75 -4.65 13.57
CA PHE A 80 -3.23 -5.96 14.01
C PHE A 80 -2.27 -7.10 13.65
N ALA A 81 -1.75 -7.13 12.41
CA ALA A 81 -0.78 -8.13 11.99
C ALA A 81 0.54 -8.05 12.77
N GLY A 82 0.91 -6.84 13.26
CA GLY A 82 2.08 -6.63 14.10
C GLY A 82 2.03 -7.31 15.46
N GLU A 83 0.83 -7.62 15.97
CA GLU A 83 0.63 -8.38 17.22
C GLU A 83 0.82 -9.89 17.04
N LEU A 84 0.79 -10.36 15.79
CA LEU A 84 0.84 -11.78 15.44
C LEU A 84 2.26 -12.22 15.07
N PRO A 85 2.52 -13.54 15.01
CA PRO A 85 3.78 -14.05 14.48
C PRO A 85 4.11 -13.53 13.09
N ALA A 86 5.41 -13.43 12.77
CA ALA A 86 5.95 -12.87 11.53
C ALA A 86 5.24 -13.36 10.25
N ARG A 87 4.91 -14.64 10.18
CA ARG A 87 4.25 -15.25 9.02
C ARG A 87 2.91 -14.60 8.66
N TYR A 88 2.18 -14.09 9.66
CA TYR A 88 0.90 -13.42 9.41
C TYR A 88 1.11 -12.03 8.83
N MET A 89 2.11 -11.28 9.33
CA MET A 89 2.50 -10.01 8.73
C MET A 89 2.96 -10.20 7.28
N GLN A 90 3.80 -11.22 7.01
CA GLN A 90 4.24 -11.55 5.65
C GLN A 90 3.05 -11.88 4.74
N ALA A 91 2.07 -12.66 5.22
CA ALA A 91 0.87 -12.98 4.46
C ALA A 91 0.03 -11.73 4.13
N VAL A 92 -0.13 -10.81 5.10
CA VAL A 92 -0.84 -9.53 4.87
C VAL A 92 -0.11 -8.71 3.82
N VAL A 93 1.21 -8.55 3.94
CA VAL A 93 2.02 -7.76 2.99
C VAL A 93 2.02 -8.42 1.60
N ALA A 94 2.10 -9.74 1.50
CA ALA A 94 1.97 -10.44 0.21
C ALA A 94 0.57 -10.25 -0.40
N GLY A 95 -0.48 -10.25 0.43
CA GLY A 95 -1.86 -9.96 0.00
C GLY A 95 -2.01 -8.59 -0.67
N THR A 96 -1.30 -7.56 -0.20
CA THR A 96 -1.32 -6.24 -0.85
C THR A 96 -0.74 -6.29 -2.28
N ALA A 97 0.29 -7.10 -2.54
CA ALA A 97 0.83 -7.26 -3.89
C ALA A 97 -0.08 -8.12 -4.77
N THR A 98 -0.77 -9.10 -4.20
CA THR A 98 -1.75 -9.91 -4.93
C THR A 98 -2.85 -9.06 -5.54
N SER A 99 -3.31 -8.00 -4.85
CA SER A 99 -4.29 -7.06 -5.40
C SER A 99 -3.74 -6.32 -6.62
N GLY A 100 -2.47 -5.93 -6.62
CA GLY A 100 -1.81 -5.31 -7.77
C GLY A 100 -1.75 -6.23 -8.99
N VAL A 101 -1.43 -7.51 -8.80
CA VAL A 101 -1.46 -8.51 -9.87
C VAL A 101 -2.88 -8.72 -10.39
N LEU A 102 -3.89 -8.81 -9.51
CA LEU A 102 -5.29 -8.95 -9.89
C LEU A 102 -5.75 -7.78 -10.77
N VAL A 103 -5.44 -6.55 -10.38
CA VAL A 103 -5.76 -5.35 -11.16
C VAL A 103 -5.04 -5.37 -12.52
N SER A 104 -3.77 -5.80 -12.57
CA SER A 104 -3.02 -5.92 -13.83
C SER A 104 -3.64 -6.95 -14.78
N VAL A 105 -4.01 -8.11 -14.27
CA VAL A 105 -4.71 -9.15 -15.06
C VAL A 105 -6.04 -8.60 -15.59
N LEU A 106 -6.80 -7.94 -14.73
CA LEU A 106 -8.07 -7.33 -15.14
C LEU A 106 -7.85 -6.26 -16.23
N ARG A 107 -6.76 -5.46 -16.14
CA ARG A 107 -6.41 -4.47 -17.17
C ARG A 107 -6.07 -5.11 -18.52
N VAL A 108 -5.29 -6.17 -18.52
CA VAL A 108 -4.95 -6.91 -19.75
C VAL A 108 -6.22 -7.47 -20.40
N ILE A 109 -7.11 -8.10 -19.60
CA ILE A 109 -8.37 -8.66 -20.10
C ILE A 109 -9.27 -7.54 -20.66
N THR A 110 -9.48 -6.46 -19.93
CA THR A 110 -10.38 -5.39 -20.36
C THR A 110 -9.88 -4.68 -21.59
N LYS A 111 -8.57 -4.48 -21.75
CA LYS A 111 -8.00 -3.91 -22.98
C LYS A 111 -8.16 -4.83 -24.19
N GLY A 112 -8.12 -6.15 -23.97
CA GLY A 112 -8.31 -7.13 -25.05
C GLY A 112 -9.77 -7.32 -25.46
N VAL A 113 -10.71 -7.13 -24.53
CA VAL A 113 -12.15 -7.42 -24.76
C VAL A 113 -12.93 -6.17 -25.17
N TYR A 114 -12.66 -5.03 -24.55
CA TYR A 114 -13.42 -3.81 -24.80
C TYR A 114 -12.75 -2.92 -25.87
N PRO A 115 -13.54 -2.31 -26.79
CA PRO A 115 -13.04 -1.30 -27.71
C PRO A 115 -12.40 -0.13 -26.93
N GLN A 116 -11.43 0.54 -27.56
CA GLN A 116 -10.72 1.69 -26.92
C GLN A 116 -11.45 3.02 -27.22
N ASP A 117 -12.78 2.97 -27.43
CA ASP A 117 -13.65 4.13 -27.51
C ASP A 117 -14.19 4.56 -26.14
N ALA A 118 -14.88 5.70 -26.09
CA ALA A 118 -15.40 6.25 -24.82
C ALA A 118 -16.38 5.28 -24.10
N ASP A 119 -17.18 4.54 -24.88
CA ASP A 119 -18.16 3.59 -24.32
C ASP A 119 -17.49 2.31 -23.79
N GLY A 120 -16.49 1.79 -24.51
CA GLY A 120 -15.70 0.64 -24.05
C GLY A 120 -14.87 0.97 -22.80
N LEU A 121 -14.26 2.15 -22.72
CA LEU A 121 -13.54 2.62 -21.52
C LEU A 121 -14.48 2.76 -20.34
N ARG A 122 -15.70 3.30 -20.52
CA ARG A 122 -16.73 3.41 -19.50
C ARG A 122 -17.14 2.04 -18.95
N LYS A 123 -17.43 1.07 -19.83
CA LYS A 123 -17.77 -0.30 -19.46
C LYS A 123 -16.64 -0.99 -18.70
N SER A 124 -15.40 -0.79 -19.16
CA SER A 124 -14.20 -1.28 -18.47
C SER A 124 -14.10 -0.70 -17.06
N ALA A 125 -14.28 0.63 -16.88
CA ALA A 125 -14.24 1.28 -15.57
C ALA A 125 -15.32 0.73 -14.62
N ILE A 126 -16.56 0.57 -15.10
CA ILE A 126 -17.66 -0.01 -14.30
C ILE A 126 -17.29 -1.42 -13.84
N LEU A 127 -16.70 -2.25 -14.71
CA LEU A 127 -16.26 -3.59 -14.35
C LEU A 127 -15.20 -3.56 -13.22
N TYR A 128 -14.25 -2.62 -13.26
CA TYR A 128 -13.27 -2.44 -12.17
C TYR A 128 -13.96 -2.14 -10.83
N PHE A 129 -14.93 -1.22 -10.82
CA PHE A 129 -15.66 -0.88 -9.60
C PHE A 129 -16.46 -2.06 -9.06
N VAL A 130 -17.18 -2.80 -9.93
CA VAL A 130 -17.96 -3.97 -9.53
C VAL A 130 -17.06 -5.06 -8.92
N VAL A 131 -15.96 -5.41 -9.58
CA VAL A 131 -14.99 -6.38 -9.08
C VAL A 131 -14.41 -5.92 -7.74
N SER A 132 -14.04 -4.64 -7.61
CA SER A 132 -13.52 -4.08 -6.37
C SER A 132 -14.52 -4.17 -5.21
N ILE A 133 -15.80 -3.86 -5.45
CA ILE A 133 -16.86 -3.95 -4.46
C ILE A 133 -17.04 -5.40 -3.99
N VAL A 134 -17.05 -6.37 -4.91
CA VAL A 134 -17.15 -7.79 -4.56
C VAL A 134 -15.96 -8.22 -3.69
N VAL A 135 -14.74 -7.82 -4.07
CA VAL A 135 -13.54 -8.10 -3.28
C VAL A 135 -13.63 -7.48 -1.89
N MET A 136 -14.11 -6.22 -1.77
CA MET A 136 -14.28 -5.57 -0.46
C MET A 136 -15.26 -6.29 0.44
N ILE A 137 -16.39 -6.78 -0.10
CA ILE A 137 -17.37 -7.59 0.66
C ILE A 137 -16.70 -8.89 1.15
N ILE A 138 -15.94 -9.56 0.28
CA ILE A 138 -15.17 -10.76 0.67
C ILE A 138 -14.17 -10.42 1.78
N CYS A 139 -13.48 -9.29 1.69
CA CYS A 139 -12.53 -8.86 2.72
C CYS A 139 -13.21 -8.62 4.08
N ILE A 140 -14.41 -8.01 4.10
CA ILE A 140 -15.19 -7.83 5.35
C ILE A 140 -15.51 -9.19 5.98
N VAL A 141 -15.99 -10.14 5.18
CA VAL A 141 -16.32 -11.49 5.67
C VAL A 141 -15.06 -12.21 6.17
N CYS A 142 -14.00 -12.23 5.37
CA CYS A 142 -12.73 -12.89 5.71
C CYS A 142 -12.11 -12.30 6.98
N TYR A 143 -12.11 -10.98 7.13
CA TYR A 143 -11.58 -10.33 8.33
C TYR A 143 -12.36 -10.72 9.59
N ASN A 144 -13.69 -10.69 9.53
CA ASN A 144 -14.55 -11.05 10.69
C ASN A 144 -14.45 -12.54 11.06
N VAL A 145 -14.17 -13.41 10.09
CA VAL A 145 -13.85 -14.83 10.35
C VAL A 145 -12.47 -14.96 10.98
N ALA A 146 -11.46 -14.28 10.40
CA ALA A 146 -10.08 -14.31 10.88
C ALA A 146 -9.96 -13.79 12.32
N ASP A 147 -10.73 -12.75 12.69
CA ASP A 147 -10.72 -12.17 14.03
C ASP A 147 -11.17 -13.16 15.13
N LYS A 148 -11.94 -14.17 14.76
CA LYS A 148 -12.46 -15.22 15.66
C LYS A 148 -11.55 -16.47 15.73
N LEU A 149 -10.46 -16.51 14.97
CA LEU A 149 -9.56 -17.66 14.99
C LEU A 149 -8.90 -17.84 16.37
N PRO A 150 -8.74 -19.08 16.85
CA PRO A 150 -8.14 -19.36 18.17
C PRO A 150 -6.76 -18.74 18.34
N VAL A 151 -5.95 -18.73 17.29
CA VAL A 151 -4.62 -18.11 17.30
C VAL A 151 -4.71 -16.60 17.55
N VAL A 152 -5.63 -15.91 16.89
CA VAL A 152 -5.83 -14.46 17.05
C VAL A 152 -6.30 -14.15 18.48
N ILE A 153 -7.26 -14.91 18.99
CA ILE A 153 -7.76 -14.76 20.37
C ILE A 153 -6.62 -14.99 21.37
N HIS A 154 -5.77 -15.98 21.14
CA HIS A 154 -4.62 -16.27 21.99
C HIS A 154 -3.67 -15.06 22.10
N TYR A 155 -3.24 -14.49 20.96
CA TYR A 155 -2.33 -13.33 20.95
C TYR A 155 -2.98 -12.06 21.51
N LYS A 156 -4.27 -11.84 21.26
CA LYS A 156 -5.05 -10.76 21.89
C LYS A 156 -5.05 -10.88 23.43
N ASN A 157 -5.18 -12.10 23.94
CA ASN A 157 -5.15 -12.34 25.40
C ASN A 157 -3.75 -12.11 25.98
N ILE A 158 -2.68 -12.50 25.28
CA ILE A 158 -1.30 -12.19 25.69
C ILE A 158 -1.09 -10.69 25.77
N LYS A 159 -1.50 -9.93 24.72
CA LYS A 159 -1.42 -8.47 24.69
C LYS A 159 -2.17 -7.84 25.87
N LYS A 160 -3.44 -8.26 26.10
CA LYS A 160 -4.25 -7.74 27.21
C LYS A 160 -3.61 -7.98 28.59
N ARG A 161 -2.98 -9.14 28.79
CA ARG A 161 -2.24 -9.43 30.03
C ARG A 161 -1.02 -8.53 30.19
N ALA A 162 -0.25 -8.32 29.11
CA ALA A 162 0.90 -7.44 29.12
C ALA A 162 0.52 -5.97 29.40
N GLN A 163 -0.61 -5.50 28.82
CA GLN A 163 -1.14 -4.15 29.06
C GLN A 163 -1.58 -3.96 30.53
N LYS A 164 -2.30 -4.94 31.09
CA LYS A 164 -2.69 -4.89 32.50
C LYS A 164 -1.48 -4.84 33.45
N ALA A 165 -0.44 -5.63 33.20
CA ALA A 165 0.78 -5.62 33.99
C ALA A 165 1.50 -4.26 33.92
N GLU A 166 1.40 -3.54 32.82
CA GLU A 166 1.94 -2.19 32.64
C GLU A 166 1.10 -1.14 33.41
N GLU A 167 -0.24 -1.25 33.35
CA GLU A 167 -1.17 -0.36 34.09
C GLU A 167 -1.03 -0.53 35.61
N ASP A 168 -0.90 -1.76 36.10
CA ASP A 168 -0.68 -2.07 37.53
C ASP A 168 0.68 -1.55 38.02
N GLY A 169 1.67 -1.38 37.13
CA GLY A 169 2.97 -0.78 37.43
C GLY A 169 2.97 0.74 37.58
N GLY A 170 1.84 1.42 37.55
CA GLY A 170 1.67 2.83 37.95
C GLY A 170 2.00 3.86 36.85
N MET A 171 1.99 3.53 35.58
CA MET A 171 2.21 4.50 34.49
C MET A 171 0.93 5.32 34.23
N SER A 172 0.95 6.57 34.67
CA SER A 172 -0.10 7.58 34.50
C SER A 172 -0.29 8.02 33.04
N GLY A 173 -1.49 8.43 32.66
CA GLY A 173 -1.90 8.83 31.31
C GLY A 173 -1.14 10.02 30.66
N SER A 174 -0.27 10.75 31.38
CA SER A 174 0.64 11.74 30.77
C SER A 174 1.80 11.09 29.99
N ALA A 175 2.01 9.79 30.19
CA ALA A 175 3.11 9.02 29.61
C ALA A 175 2.88 8.61 28.14
N TRP A 176 1.66 8.71 27.58
CA TRP A 176 1.40 8.25 26.19
C TRP A 176 2.30 8.91 25.15
N ARG A 177 2.45 10.23 25.23
CA ARG A 177 3.33 10.95 24.28
C ARG A 177 4.78 10.51 24.40
N THR A 178 5.27 10.30 25.63
CA THR A 178 6.63 9.81 25.88
C THR A 178 6.79 8.39 25.37
N THR A 179 5.82 7.52 25.62
CA THR A 179 5.78 6.15 25.09
C THR A 179 5.78 6.13 23.57
N LEU A 180 4.96 6.97 22.94
CA LEU A 180 4.91 7.09 21.48
C LEU A 180 6.26 7.51 20.90
N TRP A 181 6.92 8.52 21.48
CA TRP A 181 8.25 8.93 21.03
C TRP A 181 9.30 7.84 21.24
N SER A 182 9.20 7.06 22.30
CA SER A 182 10.05 5.88 22.52
C SER A 182 9.84 4.82 21.43
N ILE A 183 8.57 4.53 21.07
CA ILE A 183 8.23 3.61 19.99
C ILE A 183 8.81 4.11 18.65
N VAL A 184 8.54 5.37 18.31
CA VAL A 184 9.08 6.01 17.08
C VAL A 184 10.61 5.95 17.08
N GLY A 185 11.27 6.23 18.21
CA GLY A 185 12.72 6.15 18.33
C GLY A 185 13.29 4.76 18.02
N ARG A 186 12.58 3.69 18.40
CA ARG A 186 12.98 2.30 18.13
C ARG A 186 12.75 1.87 16.69
N VAL A 187 11.65 2.32 16.06
CA VAL A 187 11.27 1.90 14.70
C VAL A 187 11.68 2.88 13.61
N LYS A 188 12.27 4.03 13.95
CA LYS A 188 12.59 5.12 13.01
C LYS A 188 13.38 4.67 11.77
N TRP A 189 14.40 3.81 11.94
CA TRP A 189 15.20 3.36 10.83
C TRP A 189 14.44 2.42 9.89
N HIS A 190 13.59 1.54 10.44
CA HIS A 190 12.66 0.73 9.63
C HIS A 190 11.72 1.63 8.85
N GLY A 191 11.16 2.67 9.52
CA GLY A 191 10.26 3.64 8.92
C GLY A 191 10.94 4.45 7.81
N ILE A 192 12.15 4.99 8.04
CA ILE A 192 12.92 5.72 7.03
C ILE A 192 13.21 4.83 5.83
N GLY A 193 13.60 3.56 6.05
CA GLY A 193 13.81 2.60 4.98
C GLY A 193 12.54 2.41 4.13
N ILE A 194 11.39 2.21 4.77
CA ILE A 194 10.09 2.07 4.07
C ILE A 194 9.73 3.36 3.34
N ALA A 195 9.83 4.52 3.98
CA ALA A 195 9.54 5.80 3.33
C ALA A 195 10.39 5.99 2.07
N LEU A 196 11.68 5.66 2.15
CA LEU A 196 12.60 5.75 1.02
C LEU A 196 12.23 4.77 -0.12
N ILE A 197 11.89 3.52 0.22
CA ILE A 197 11.42 2.52 -0.76
C ILE A 197 10.24 3.06 -1.55
N TYR A 198 9.22 3.57 -0.87
CA TYR A 198 8.01 4.06 -1.52
C TYR A 198 8.19 5.41 -2.22
N ALA A 199 9.06 6.28 -1.69
CA ALA A 199 9.42 7.54 -2.36
C ALA A 199 10.10 7.28 -3.71
N ILE A 200 11.10 6.40 -3.74
CA ILE A 200 11.81 6.04 -4.99
C ILE A 200 10.85 5.33 -5.95
N THR A 201 10.06 4.39 -5.45
CA THR A 201 9.15 3.64 -6.30
C THR A 201 8.12 4.57 -6.95
N LEU A 202 7.43 5.40 -6.17
CA LEU A 202 6.36 6.24 -6.71
C LEU A 202 6.87 7.39 -7.58
N SER A 203 8.10 7.83 -7.39
CA SER A 203 8.72 8.84 -8.25
C SER A 203 9.05 8.29 -9.65
N ILE A 204 9.26 6.99 -9.79
CA ILE A 204 9.57 6.34 -11.06
C ILE A 204 8.33 5.65 -11.65
N PHE A 205 7.57 4.95 -10.82
CA PHE A 205 6.42 4.14 -11.20
C PHE A 205 5.11 4.75 -10.66
N PRO A 206 4.02 4.88 -11.43
CA PRO A 206 3.92 4.48 -12.84
C PRO A 206 4.29 5.59 -13.84
N GLY A 207 4.42 6.86 -13.44
CA GLY A 207 4.51 8.03 -14.32
C GLY A 207 5.55 7.88 -15.43
N TYR A 208 6.83 7.80 -15.09
CA TYR A 208 7.92 7.63 -16.03
C TYR A 208 7.70 6.45 -17.00
N ILE A 209 7.25 5.30 -16.48
CA ILE A 209 7.06 4.08 -17.28
C ILE A 209 5.91 4.21 -18.28
N THR A 210 4.90 5.04 -17.98
CA THR A 210 3.73 5.18 -18.85
C THR A 210 3.85 6.26 -19.89
N GLU A 211 4.66 7.29 -19.65
CA GLU A 211 4.71 8.48 -20.49
C GLU A 211 5.98 8.57 -21.34
N ASP A 212 7.13 8.17 -20.79
CA ASP A 212 8.42 8.39 -21.45
C ASP A 212 8.94 7.16 -22.23
N VAL A 213 8.35 5.99 -22.02
CA VAL A 213 8.86 4.75 -22.60
C VAL A 213 7.92 4.25 -23.70
N HIS A 214 8.44 4.18 -24.92
CA HIS A 214 7.70 3.70 -26.09
C HIS A 214 8.33 2.43 -26.65
N SER A 215 7.50 1.56 -27.22
CA SER A 215 7.89 0.38 -27.96
C SER A 215 7.27 0.40 -29.34
N GLU A 216 8.09 0.21 -30.39
CA GLU A 216 7.58 0.08 -31.76
C GLU A 216 6.82 -1.24 -31.97
N ALA A 217 7.26 -2.30 -31.26
CA ALA A 217 6.67 -3.65 -31.38
C ALA A 217 5.35 -3.78 -30.60
N LEU A 218 5.29 -3.27 -29.36
CA LEU A 218 4.16 -3.46 -28.44
C LEU A 218 3.24 -2.24 -28.37
N LYS A 219 3.65 -1.09 -28.91
CA LYS A 219 2.86 0.16 -28.91
C LYS A 219 2.19 0.41 -27.55
N ASP A 220 0.89 0.64 -27.53
CA ASP A 220 0.08 0.93 -26.32
C ASP A 220 -0.01 -0.23 -25.32
N TRP A 221 0.44 -1.44 -25.68
CA TRP A 221 0.50 -2.58 -24.76
C TRP A 221 1.72 -2.53 -23.86
N TYR A 222 2.81 -1.85 -24.29
CA TYR A 222 4.07 -1.88 -23.57
C TYR A 222 3.98 -1.32 -22.15
N PRO A 223 3.37 -0.14 -21.88
CA PRO A 223 3.18 0.35 -20.51
C PRO A 223 2.38 -0.61 -19.64
N ILE A 224 1.34 -1.26 -20.19
CA ILE A 224 0.51 -2.21 -19.45
C ILE A 224 1.33 -3.45 -19.06
N MET A 225 2.17 -3.95 -19.96
CA MET A 225 3.05 -5.08 -19.69
C MET A 225 4.11 -4.74 -18.66
N LEU A 226 4.69 -3.53 -18.69
CA LEU A 226 5.65 -3.08 -17.67
C LEU A 226 4.99 -2.96 -16.30
N ILE A 227 3.78 -2.38 -16.21
CA ILE A 227 3.02 -2.29 -14.95
C ILE A 227 2.71 -3.70 -14.42
N SER A 228 2.30 -4.60 -15.30
CA SER A 228 2.01 -5.99 -14.94
C SER A 228 3.26 -6.72 -14.45
N ALA A 229 4.39 -6.55 -15.14
CA ALA A 229 5.68 -7.10 -14.73
C ALA A 229 6.11 -6.57 -13.35
N TYR A 230 6.02 -5.26 -13.13
CA TYR A 230 6.29 -4.67 -11.80
C TYR A 230 5.45 -5.35 -10.71
N ASN A 231 4.13 -5.45 -10.90
CA ASN A 231 3.22 -6.01 -9.89
C ASN A 231 3.50 -7.52 -9.62
N VAL A 232 3.83 -8.28 -10.66
CA VAL A 232 4.22 -9.69 -10.52
C VAL A 232 5.53 -9.82 -9.73
N PHE A 233 6.55 -9.02 -10.06
CA PHE A 233 7.83 -9.05 -9.36
C PHE A 233 7.74 -8.48 -7.94
N ASP A 234 6.85 -7.51 -7.67
CA ASP A 234 6.55 -7.06 -6.31
C ASP A 234 5.92 -8.19 -5.47
N LEU A 235 4.98 -8.95 -6.05
CA LEU A 235 4.40 -10.13 -5.40
C LEU A 235 5.45 -11.21 -5.13
N VAL A 236 6.31 -11.51 -6.10
CA VAL A 236 7.43 -12.43 -5.90
C VAL A 236 8.33 -11.94 -4.78
N GLY A 237 8.70 -10.65 -4.79
CA GLY A 237 9.52 -10.02 -3.76
C GLY A 237 8.90 -10.14 -2.36
N LYS A 238 7.60 -9.86 -2.21
CA LYS A 238 6.88 -9.99 -0.93
C LYS A 238 6.71 -11.43 -0.46
N SER A 239 6.79 -12.40 -1.37
CA SER A 239 6.70 -13.83 -1.06
C SER A 239 8.05 -14.46 -0.70
N LEU A 240 9.16 -13.90 -1.19
CA LEU A 240 10.51 -14.42 -0.91
C LEU A 240 10.86 -14.53 0.58
N PRO A 241 10.45 -13.62 1.49
CA PRO A 241 10.73 -13.75 2.91
C PRO A 241 10.14 -15.01 3.57
N ALA A 242 9.18 -15.68 2.94
CA ALA A 242 8.68 -16.97 3.41
C ALA A 242 9.72 -18.08 3.29
N PHE A 243 10.67 -17.95 2.35
CA PHE A 243 11.74 -18.92 2.09
C PHE A 243 13.09 -18.44 2.63
N TYR A 244 13.38 -17.16 2.44
CA TYR A 244 14.62 -16.52 2.89
C TYR A 244 14.31 -15.22 3.63
N PHE A 245 14.31 -15.29 4.95
CA PHE A 245 14.02 -14.15 5.82
C PHE A 245 15.31 -13.48 6.30
N LEU A 246 15.50 -12.22 5.97
CA LEU A 246 16.62 -11.41 6.42
C LEU A 246 16.36 -10.90 7.84
N GLU A 247 17.06 -11.44 8.83
CA GLU A 247 16.87 -11.06 10.25
C GLU A 247 17.52 -9.72 10.59
N ASN A 248 18.55 -9.33 9.86
CA ASN A 248 19.28 -8.09 10.14
C ASN A 248 18.60 -6.88 9.50
N ALA A 249 17.91 -6.10 10.32
CA ALA A 249 17.22 -4.89 9.90
C ALA A 249 18.16 -3.85 9.25
N ASN A 250 19.42 -3.74 9.70
CA ASN A 250 20.36 -2.76 9.16
C ASN A 250 20.70 -3.05 7.69
N ILE A 251 20.79 -4.32 7.31
CA ILE A 251 21.02 -4.71 5.91
C ILE A 251 19.80 -4.35 5.06
N ALA A 252 18.57 -4.59 5.56
CA ALA A 252 17.37 -4.20 4.85
C ALA A 252 17.26 -2.68 4.69
N VAL A 253 17.58 -1.92 5.72
CA VAL A 253 17.65 -0.44 5.65
C VAL A 253 18.71 0.01 4.66
N ALA A 254 19.93 -0.55 4.71
CA ALA A 254 20.98 -0.24 3.73
C ALA A 254 20.54 -0.56 2.29
N GLY A 255 19.85 -1.69 2.09
CA GLY A 255 19.24 -2.04 0.80
C GLY A 255 18.25 -0.99 0.31
N SER A 256 17.49 -0.35 1.22
CA SER A 256 16.59 0.75 0.87
C SER A 256 17.34 1.97 0.34
N PHE A 257 18.52 2.29 0.88
CA PHE A 257 19.38 3.37 0.36
C PHE A 257 20.01 3.00 -0.97
N VAL A 258 20.42 1.74 -1.18
CA VAL A 258 20.96 1.28 -2.47
C VAL A 258 19.96 1.48 -3.60
N ARG A 259 18.65 1.46 -3.32
CA ARG A 259 17.61 1.73 -4.32
C ARG A 259 17.68 3.13 -4.94
N LEU A 260 18.39 4.11 -4.34
CA LEU A 260 18.66 5.41 -4.96
C LEU A 260 19.40 5.26 -6.31
N LEU A 261 20.11 4.16 -6.52
CA LEU A 261 20.76 3.86 -7.79
C LEU A 261 19.77 3.67 -8.96
N PHE A 262 18.48 3.41 -8.68
CA PHE A 262 17.47 3.37 -9.74
C PHE A 262 17.34 4.71 -10.48
N TYR A 263 17.52 5.86 -9.80
CA TYR A 263 17.46 7.16 -10.46
C TYR A 263 18.46 7.31 -11.61
N PRO A 264 19.79 7.16 -11.41
CA PRO A 264 20.73 7.25 -12.53
C PRO A 264 20.55 6.13 -13.56
N LEU A 265 20.09 4.94 -13.16
CA LEU A 265 19.83 3.85 -14.10
C LEU A 265 18.65 4.14 -15.03
N PHE A 266 17.50 4.59 -14.49
CA PHE A 266 16.37 4.99 -15.32
C PHE A 266 16.66 6.26 -16.13
N TYR A 267 17.41 7.22 -15.57
CA TYR A 267 17.90 8.38 -16.34
C TYR A 267 18.77 7.96 -17.53
N GLY A 268 19.61 6.95 -17.34
CA GLY A 268 20.41 6.35 -18.42
C GLY A 268 19.53 5.70 -19.50
N CYS A 269 18.37 5.16 -19.16
CA CYS A 269 17.42 4.63 -20.14
C CYS A 269 16.78 5.72 -20.99
N LEU A 270 16.63 6.95 -20.49
CA LEU A 270 16.13 8.09 -21.26
C LEU A 270 17.21 8.77 -22.13
N HIS A 271 18.31 9.11 -21.51
CA HIS A 271 19.30 10.02 -22.07
C HIS A 271 20.66 9.35 -22.37
N GLY A 272 20.80 8.05 -22.03
CA GLY A 272 22.04 7.31 -22.21
C GLY A 272 22.32 6.87 -23.65
N PRO A 273 23.34 6.02 -23.84
CA PRO A 273 23.71 5.45 -25.15
C PRO A 273 22.55 4.65 -25.76
N SER A 274 22.54 4.50 -27.08
CA SER A 274 21.46 3.86 -27.83
C SER A 274 21.08 2.45 -27.34
N PHE A 275 22.06 1.70 -26.85
CA PHE A 275 21.85 0.37 -26.30
C PHE A 275 21.05 0.38 -24.96
N PHE A 276 21.14 1.45 -24.15
CA PHE A 276 20.36 1.62 -22.92
C PHE A 276 18.93 2.11 -23.17
N ARG A 277 18.67 2.73 -24.32
CA ARG A 277 17.34 3.22 -24.72
C ARG A 277 16.44 2.15 -25.32
N THR A 278 16.81 0.88 -25.23
CA THR A 278 16.01 -0.24 -25.70
C THR A 278 15.00 -0.70 -24.64
N GLU A 279 14.02 -1.48 -25.05
CA GLU A 279 12.98 -2.03 -24.20
C GLU A 279 13.53 -2.96 -23.10
N ILE A 280 14.64 -3.65 -23.37
CA ILE A 280 15.21 -4.69 -22.49
C ILE A 280 15.73 -4.11 -21.16
N PRO A 281 16.59 -3.08 -21.12
CA PRO A 281 17.06 -2.48 -19.88
C PRO A 281 15.91 -1.94 -19.02
N VAL A 282 14.95 -1.24 -19.62
CA VAL A 282 13.78 -0.70 -18.89
C VAL A 282 12.96 -1.82 -18.27
N THR A 283 12.71 -2.89 -19.00
CA THR A 283 11.96 -4.05 -18.50
C THR A 283 12.69 -4.72 -17.34
N ILE A 284 14.01 -4.95 -17.46
CA ILE A 284 14.80 -5.55 -16.39
C ILE A 284 14.81 -4.65 -15.15
N LEU A 285 15.04 -3.36 -15.31
CA LEU A 285 15.02 -2.40 -14.20
C LEU A 285 13.66 -2.33 -13.51
N THR A 286 12.59 -2.37 -14.29
CA THR A 286 11.21 -2.40 -13.75
C THR A 286 10.94 -3.66 -12.93
N CYS A 287 11.39 -4.82 -13.40
CA CYS A 287 11.31 -6.08 -12.65
C CYS A 287 12.13 -6.03 -11.36
N LEU A 288 13.35 -5.50 -11.40
CA LEU A 288 14.21 -5.34 -10.24
C LEU A 288 13.64 -4.31 -9.24
N LEU A 289 13.05 -3.22 -9.75
CA LEU A 289 12.37 -2.22 -8.94
C LEU A 289 11.22 -2.87 -8.14
N GLY A 290 10.37 -3.67 -8.80
CA GLY A 290 9.28 -4.41 -8.15
C GLY A 290 9.80 -5.45 -7.15
N LEU A 291 10.75 -6.30 -7.55
CA LEU A 291 11.31 -7.35 -6.70
C LEU A 291 11.91 -6.79 -5.40
N THR A 292 12.74 -5.76 -5.52
CA THR A 292 13.38 -5.13 -4.36
C THR A 292 12.36 -4.35 -3.51
N ASN A 293 11.33 -3.74 -4.13
CA ASN A 293 10.23 -3.11 -3.43
C ASN A 293 9.52 -4.11 -2.52
N GLY A 294 9.11 -5.24 -3.08
CA GLY A 294 8.38 -6.27 -2.35
C GLY A 294 9.21 -6.88 -1.22
N TYR A 295 10.44 -7.30 -1.51
CA TYR A 295 11.28 -7.98 -0.53
C TYR A 295 11.60 -7.09 0.68
N LEU A 296 12.15 -5.90 0.43
CA LEU A 296 12.57 -5.00 1.50
C LEU A 296 11.38 -4.47 2.32
N THR A 297 10.25 -4.17 1.67
CA THR A 297 9.02 -3.76 2.37
C THR A 297 8.54 -4.86 3.32
N CYS A 298 8.46 -6.10 2.84
CA CYS A 298 8.00 -7.22 3.66
C CYS A 298 8.91 -7.47 4.87
N ILE A 299 10.23 -7.42 4.70
CA ILE A 299 11.21 -7.54 5.79
C ILE A 299 11.04 -6.42 6.82
N LEU A 300 11.07 -5.16 6.38
CA LEU A 300 11.03 -4.02 7.30
C LEU A 300 9.68 -3.93 8.04
N MET A 301 8.56 -4.18 7.36
CA MET A 301 7.23 -4.23 8.00
C MET A 301 7.11 -5.37 9.03
N THR A 302 7.78 -6.49 8.79
CA THR A 302 7.76 -7.64 9.71
C THR A 302 8.68 -7.41 10.92
N LEU A 303 9.82 -6.76 10.75
CA LEU A 303 10.79 -6.54 11.82
C LEU A 303 10.41 -5.37 12.74
N ALA A 304 9.78 -4.32 12.22
CA ALA A 304 9.48 -3.12 13.00
C ALA A 304 8.58 -3.37 14.23
N PRO A 305 7.44 -4.10 14.16
CA PRO A 305 6.65 -4.40 15.35
C PRO A 305 7.38 -5.28 16.37
N LYS A 306 8.38 -6.08 15.92
CA LYS A 306 9.20 -6.92 16.79
C LYS A 306 10.28 -6.14 17.56
N ALA A 307 10.61 -4.92 17.11
CA ALA A 307 11.58 -4.06 17.79
C ALA A 307 11.04 -3.41 19.06
N VAL A 308 9.74 -3.58 19.35
CA VAL A 308 9.05 -3.03 20.52
C VAL A 308 8.38 -4.13 21.33
N PRO A 309 8.06 -3.90 22.62
CA PRO A 309 7.27 -4.83 23.43
C PRO A 309 5.89 -5.11 22.81
N ILE A 310 5.32 -6.29 23.07
CA ILE A 310 4.09 -6.77 22.44
C ILE A 310 2.88 -5.85 22.65
N GLN A 311 2.79 -5.18 23.80
CA GLN A 311 1.73 -4.22 24.11
C GLN A 311 1.74 -3.00 23.17
N HIS A 312 2.88 -2.68 22.55
CA HIS A 312 3.07 -1.55 21.65
C HIS A 312 3.22 -1.96 20.16
N SER A 313 3.17 -3.26 19.84
CA SER A 313 3.39 -3.78 18.47
C SER A 313 2.36 -3.23 17.48
N GLU A 314 1.09 -3.08 17.89
CA GLU A 314 0.04 -2.45 17.07
C GLU A 314 0.41 -1.01 16.71
N THR A 315 0.81 -0.22 17.70
CA THR A 315 1.21 1.18 17.48
C THR A 315 2.43 1.27 16.57
N ALA A 316 3.42 0.39 16.76
CA ALA A 316 4.58 0.34 15.87
C ALA A 316 4.18 0.02 14.43
N GLY A 317 3.24 -0.90 14.21
CA GLY A 317 2.68 -1.20 12.90
C GLY A 317 2.00 0.02 12.26
N ILE A 318 1.18 0.76 13.00
CA ILE A 318 0.54 1.99 12.51
C ILE A 318 1.58 3.09 12.18
N VAL A 319 2.59 3.25 13.03
CA VAL A 319 3.70 4.20 12.79
C VAL A 319 4.44 3.85 11.49
N ILE A 320 4.68 2.58 11.22
CA ILE A 320 5.31 2.14 9.97
C ILE A 320 4.46 2.47 8.74
N VAL A 321 3.13 2.31 8.83
CA VAL A 321 2.21 2.74 7.77
C VAL A 321 2.27 4.25 7.58
N LEU A 322 2.42 5.03 8.64
CA LEU A 322 2.60 6.48 8.55
C LEU A 322 3.86 6.85 7.76
N PHE A 323 4.99 6.17 8.01
CA PHE A 323 6.21 6.36 7.22
C PHE A 323 6.03 5.93 5.75
N LEU A 324 5.30 4.84 5.51
CA LEU A 324 4.97 4.40 4.15
C LEU A 324 4.21 5.49 3.40
N VAL A 325 3.12 6.00 3.98
CA VAL A 325 2.29 7.04 3.35
C VAL A 325 3.08 8.35 3.19
N ALA A 326 3.94 8.71 4.14
CA ALA A 326 4.86 9.83 3.99
C ALA A 326 5.79 9.63 2.79
N GLY A 327 6.34 8.43 2.60
CA GLY A 327 7.13 8.08 1.42
C GLY A 327 6.36 8.22 0.11
N LEU A 328 5.10 7.77 0.09
CA LEU A 328 4.22 7.94 -1.07
C LEU A 328 3.95 9.43 -1.39
N VAL A 329 3.73 10.25 -0.37
CA VAL A 329 3.55 11.71 -0.54
C VAL A 329 4.81 12.33 -1.13
N VAL A 330 5.98 12.05 -0.55
CA VAL A 330 7.27 12.55 -1.06
C VAL A 330 7.51 12.07 -2.48
N GLY A 331 7.29 10.78 -2.77
CA GLY A 331 7.45 10.21 -4.10
C GLY A 331 6.56 10.88 -5.16
N SER A 332 5.31 11.22 -4.79
CA SER A 332 4.39 11.94 -5.68
C SER A 332 4.91 13.34 -6.03
N PHE A 333 5.52 14.04 -5.06
CA PHE A 333 6.15 15.34 -5.34
C PHE A 333 7.41 15.21 -6.20
N VAL A 334 8.25 14.22 -5.89
CA VAL A 334 9.49 13.98 -6.66
C VAL A 334 9.17 13.55 -8.09
N ALA A 335 8.11 12.77 -8.32
CA ALA A 335 7.65 12.40 -9.66
C ALA A 335 7.41 13.61 -10.56
N TRP A 336 6.92 14.71 -10.01
CA TRP A 336 6.69 15.96 -10.74
C TRP A 336 7.96 16.59 -11.33
N PHE A 337 9.14 16.29 -10.78
CA PHE A 337 10.41 16.81 -11.26
C PHE A 337 11.08 15.93 -12.32
N TRP A 338 10.55 14.73 -12.55
CA TRP A 338 11.02 13.83 -13.61
C TRP A 338 10.33 14.08 -14.95
N LEU A 339 9.09 14.46 -14.88
CA LEU A 339 8.22 14.83 -15.99
C LEU A 339 8.43 16.30 -16.35
#